data_eca8ee7898a400d8eb6922820c58772c
#
_entry.id   eca8ee7898a400d8eb6922820c58772c
#
_cell.length_a   1.000
_cell.length_b   1.000
_cell.length_c   1.000
_cell.angle_alpha   90.00
_cell.angle_beta   90.00
_cell.angle_gamma   90.00
#
_symmetry.space_group_name_H-M   'P 1'
#
loop_
_entity.id
_entity.type
_entity.pdbx_description
1 polymer ?
#
loop_
_entity_poly.entity_id
_entity_poly.type
_entity_poly.pdbx_seq_one_letter_code
_entity_poly.pdbx_strand_id
1 'polypeptide(L)'
;MVGIYGVGGVGKTTIAKVVYNNIVDHFDVNIFLEMSVKTEMSRTNDGIIQLQNKLLSKSFRDRCSNVDSVPEGITMIKDKLCRQKLLLVLDDVDRWKEIENLLGDCDWFAAGSRIIITTRDKQVLNTLENPGVYNVEELDQHEALELSSWHAFWRSKPEADYLQLSKQIIYYANGLPLALEVLGSYLRGRTTFDWQCELQQYEVIPTKGIQEILKKSFEWLEQIEQNVFLDIAC
;
A
#
# COMPACT_ATOMS: atom_id res chain seq x y z
N MET A 1 4.83 8.27 -16.45
CA MET A 1 4.30 7.93 -15.11
C MET A 1 3.58 6.60 -15.17
N VAL A 2 3.54 5.83 -14.08
CA VAL A 2 2.83 4.55 -13.98
C VAL A 2 1.92 4.64 -12.76
N GLY A 3 0.64 4.30 -12.95
CA GLY A 3 -0.35 4.22 -11.88
C GLY A 3 -0.67 2.77 -11.54
N ILE A 4 -0.59 2.41 -10.28
CA ILE A 4 -0.99 1.10 -9.74
C ILE A 4 -2.26 1.34 -8.92
N TYR A 5 -3.39 0.76 -9.32
CA TYR A 5 -4.65 0.93 -8.60
C TYR A 5 -5.30 -0.40 -8.25
N GLY A 6 -6.19 -0.38 -7.27
CA GLY A 6 -6.95 -1.53 -6.79
C GLY A 6 -7.48 -1.31 -5.39
N VAL A 7 -8.27 -2.22 -4.89
CA VAL A 7 -8.89 -2.13 -3.57
C VAL A 7 -7.85 -2.09 -2.43
N GLY A 8 -8.26 -1.60 -1.25
CA GLY A 8 -7.41 -1.63 -0.05
C GLY A 8 -6.99 -3.07 0.28
N GLY A 9 -5.73 -3.28 0.66
CA GLY A 9 -5.23 -4.61 1.04
C GLY A 9 -4.92 -5.58 -0.11
N VAL A 10 -5.05 -5.16 -1.39
CA VAL A 10 -4.77 -6.02 -2.57
C VAL A 10 -3.27 -6.16 -2.88
N GLY A 11 -2.40 -5.46 -2.16
CA GLY A 11 -0.94 -5.58 -2.32
C GLY A 11 -0.29 -4.53 -3.20
N LYS A 12 -0.94 -3.37 -3.50
CA LYS A 12 -0.38 -2.27 -4.31
C LYS A 12 0.99 -1.81 -3.82
N THR A 13 1.09 -1.49 -2.54
CA THR A 13 2.33 -1.05 -1.88
C THR A 13 3.42 -2.12 -1.99
N THR A 14 3.06 -3.39 -1.82
CA THR A 14 3.99 -4.53 -1.95
C THR A 14 4.57 -4.59 -3.36
N ILE A 15 3.71 -4.51 -4.38
CA ILE A 15 4.13 -4.48 -5.79
C ILE A 15 5.04 -3.28 -6.06
N ALA A 16 4.64 -2.09 -5.59
CA ALA A 16 5.44 -0.87 -5.76
C ALA A 16 6.83 -0.99 -5.10
N LYS A 17 6.93 -1.59 -3.90
CA LYS A 17 8.19 -1.85 -3.20
C LYS A 17 9.07 -2.85 -3.97
N VAL A 18 8.49 -3.93 -4.49
CA VAL A 18 9.22 -4.91 -5.31
C VAL A 18 9.77 -4.27 -6.59
N VAL A 19 8.93 -3.53 -7.30
CA VAL A 19 9.37 -2.81 -8.52
C VAL A 19 10.48 -1.81 -8.18
N TYR A 20 10.28 -0.99 -7.15
CA TYR A 20 11.27 -0.03 -6.68
C TYR A 20 12.62 -0.69 -6.41
N ASN A 21 12.65 -1.76 -5.61
CA ASN A 21 13.88 -2.46 -5.24
C ASN A 21 14.60 -3.07 -6.45
N ASN A 22 13.86 -3.49 -7.48
CA ASN A 22 14.44 -4.10 -8.68
C ASN A 22 15.08 -3.10 -9.65
N ILE A 23 14.65 -1.82 -9.62
CA ILE A 23 15.12 -0.83 -10.59
C ILE A 23 15.88 0.34 -9.97
N VAL A 24 15.97 0.41 -8.64
CA VAL A 24 16.52 1.56 -7.89
C VAL A 24 17.93 1.96 -8.35
N ASP A 25 18.79 0.99 -8.70
CA ASP A 25 20.19 1.23 -9.07
C ASP A 25 20.36 1.92 -10.44
N HIS A 26 19.29 2.08 -11.21
CA HIS A 26 19.30 2.73 -12.52
C HIS A 26 19.03 4.25 -12.46
N PHE A 27 18.87 4.82 -11.26
CA PHE A 27 18.47 6.21 -11.03
C PHE A 27 19.47 6.94 -10.14
N ASP A 28 19.66 8.24 -10.43
CA ASP A 28 20.58 9.10 -9.67
C ASP A 28 20.01 9.41 -8.29
N VAL A 29 18.67 9.61 -8.21
CA VAL A 29 17.90 9.82 -6.98
C VAL A 29 16.73 8.87 -6.95
N ASN A 30 16.51 8.26 -5.79
CA ASN A 30 15.45 7.32 -5.56
C ASN A 30 14.72 7.63 -4.25
N ILE A 31 13.39 7.74 -4.34
CA ILE A 31 12.56 8.15 -3.20
C ILE A 31 11.30 7.30 -3.18
N PHE A 32 11.04 6.65 -2.03
CA PHE A 32 9.78 6.04 -1.70
C PHE A 32 9.08 6.90 -0.64
N LEU A 33 7.93 7.50 -0.98
CA LEU A 33 7.18 8.42 -0.14
C LEU A 33 5.78 7.87 0.09
N GLU A 34 5.45 7.57 1.33
CA GLU A 34 4.11 7.23 1.77
C GLU A 34 3.32 8.53 1.97
N MET A 35 2.21 8.67 1.23
CA MET A 35 1.37 9.89 1.22
C MET A 35 0.33 9.87 2.35
N SER A 36 -0.03 8.70 2.84
CA SER A 36 -1.06 8.47 3.87
C SER A 36 -0.67 8.88 5.29
N VAL A 37 0.42 9.65 5.47
CA VAL A 37 0.82 10.10 6.81
C VAL A 37 -0.34 10.82 7.49
N LYS A 38 -1.14 10.05 8.24
CA LYS A 38 -2.31 10.45 9.03
C LYS A 38 -3.20 11.44 8.28
N THR A 39 -4.14 10.92 7.59
CA THR A 39 -5.11 11.45 6.60
C THR A 39 -5.57 12.92 6.74
N GLU A 40 -5.47 13.52 7.92
CA GLU A 40 -5.79 14.92 8.14
C GLU A 40 -4.58 15.86 7.94
N MET A 41 -3.37 15.42 8.26
CA MET A 41 -2.16 16.25 8.11
C MET A 41 -1.73 16.42 6.65
N SER A 42 -1.87 15.40 5.80
CA SER A 42 -1.52 15.51 4.37
C SER A 42 -2.44 16.47 3.60
N ARG A 43 -3.58 16.85 4.19
CA ARG A 43 -4.54 17.82 3.62
C ARG A 43 -4.29 19.26 4.05
N THR A 44 -3.39 19.47 5.00
CA THR A 44 -3.01 20.81 5.48
C THR A 44 -1.72 21.25 4.81
N ASN A 45 -1.50 22.59 4.72
CA ASN A 45 -0.25 23.13 4.22
C ASN A 45 0.96 22.64 5.05
N ASP A 46 0.80 22.49 6.35
CA ASP A 46 1.87 21.98 7.24
C ASP A 46 2.23 20.53 6.92
N GLY A 47 1.25 19.70 6.61
CA GLY A 47 1.49 18.31 6.21
C GLY A 47 2.19 18.21 4.86
N ILE A 48 1.80 19.04 3.88
CA ILE A 48 2.49 19.12 2.58
C ILE A 48 3.94 19.58 2.77
N ILE A 49 4.17 20.61 3.59
CA ILE A 49 5.52 21.10 3.92
C ILE A 49 6.36 19.98 4.55
N GLN A 50 5.79 19.19 5.46
CA GLN A 50 6.49 18.04 6.05
C GLN A 50 6.85 16.98 5.00
N LEU A 51 5.94 16.68 4.05
CA LEU A 51 6.22 15.75 2.94
C LEU A 51 7.31 16.29 2.01
N GLN A 52 7.29 17.59 1.70
CA GLN A 52 8.33 18.27 0.91
C GLN A 52 9.68 18.20 1.62
N ASN A 53 9.73 18.48 2.91
CA ASN A 53 10.96 18.37 3.73
C ASN A 53 11.45 16.92 3.78
N LYS A 54 10.55 15.93 3.93
CA LYS A 54 10.90 14.50 3.88
C LYS A 54 11.47 14.09 2.52
N LEU A 55 10.88 14.59 1.42
CA LEU A 55 11.37 14.37 0.07
C LEU A 55 12.75 14.97 -0.14
N LEU A 56 12.95 16.22 0.24
CA LEU A 56 14.23 16.92 0.14
C LEU A 56 15.32 16.25 0.98
N SER A 57 15.02 15.84 2.21
CA SER A 57 15.98 15.17 3.09
C SER A 57 16.43 13.79 2.58
N LYS A 58 15.53 13.06 1.91
CA LYS A 58 15.87 11.77 1.27
C LYS A 58 16.69 11.95 0.00
N SER A 59 16.49 13.06 -0.72
CA SER A 59 17.20 13.35 -1.97
C SER A 59 18.65 13.78 -1.76
N PHE A 60 18.92 14.46 -0.67
CA PHE A 60 20.22 15.07 -0.42
C PHE A 60 20.65 14.80 1.02
N ARG A 61 21.89 14.34 1.19
CA ARG A 61 22.50 14.10 2.53
C ARG A 61 22.78 15.40 3.32
N ASP A 62 22.54 16.57 2.71
CA ASP A 62 22.77 17.87 3.33
C ASP A 62 21.61 18.28 4.23
N ARG A 63 21.93 18.60 5.48
CA ARG A 63 21.02 18.83 6.62
C ARG A 63 20.31 20.19 6.65
N CYS A 64 20.31 21.00 5.58
CA CYS A 64 19.98 22.42 5.72
C CYS A 64 18.95 22.97 4.74
N SER A 65 17.90 22.25 4.43
CA SER A 65 16.84 22.83 3.59
C SER A 65 15.47 22.50 4.16
N ASN A 66 15.09 23.16 5.25
CA ASN A 66 13.69 23.21 5.64
C ASN A 66 13.01 24.27 4.79
N VAL A 67 11.85 23.93 4.27
CA VAL A 67 10.93 24.87 3.59
C VAL A 67 9.84 25.28 4.55
N ASP A 68 9.43 26.54 4.46
CA ASP A 68 8.43 27.14 5.34
C ASP A 68 7.08 27.36 4.61
N SER A 69 7.04 27.14 3.29
CA SER A 69 5.84 27.27 2.49
C SER A 69 5.77 26.27 1.34
N VAL A 70 4.55 25.89 0.94
CA VAL A 70 4.32 24.95 -0.16
C VAL A 70 4.94 25.43 -1.48
N PRO A 71 4.81 26.70 -1.92
CA PRO A 71 5.42 27.17 -3.16
C PRO A 71 6.95 27.13 -3.14
N GLU A 72 7.55 27.46 -1.99
CA GLU A 72 9.00 27.39 -1.79
C GLU A 72 9.48 25.93 -1.93
N GLY A 73 8.76 25.01 -1.32
CA GLY A 73 9.07 23.58 -1.40
C GLY A 73 9.01 23.05 -2.83
N ILE A 74 7.98 23.41 -3.60
CA ILE A 74 7.87 23.07 -5.02
C ILE A 74 9.08 23.58 -5.80
N THR A 75 9.42 24.86 -5.63
CA THR A 75 10.57 25.50 -6.32
C THR A 75 11.87 24.78 -5.98
N MET A 76 12.12 24.53 -4.69
CA MET A 76 13.33 23.89 -4.22
C MET A 76 13.45 22.44 -4.71
N ILE A 77 12.34 21.68 -4.73
CA ILE A 77 12.30 20.31 -5.26
C ILE A 77 12.61 20.32 -6.75
N LYS A 78 11.97 21.21 -7.52
CA LYS A 78 12.20 21.36 -8.95
C LYS A 78 13.67 21.71 -9.24
N ASP A 79 14.22 22.73 -8.61
CA ASP A 79 15.61 23.19 -8.84
C ASP A 79 16.64 22.09 -8.55
N LYS A 80 16.40 21.32 -7.51
CA LYS A 80 17.33 20.26 -7.09
C LYS A 80 17.21 18.99 -7.93
N LEU A 81 16.03 18.63 -8.42
CA LEU A 81 15.77 17.33 -9.06
C LEU A 81 15.60 17.39 -10.58
N CYS A 82 15.40 18.55 -11.18
CA CYS A 82 15.11 18.68 -12.62
C CYS A 82 16.20 18.15 -13.57
N ARG A 83 17.43 18.00 -13.07
CA ARG A 83 18.58 17.49 -13.85
C ARG A 83 18.98 16.07 -13.50
N GLN A 84 18.27 15.43 -12.57
CA GLN A 84 18.60 14.09 -12.10
C GLN A 84 17.58 13.08 -12.58
N LYS A 85 18.06 11.90 -12.95
CA LYS A 85 17.19 10.78 -13.31
C LYS A 85 16.56 10.23 -12.02
N LEU A 86 15.28 10.54 -11.82
CA LEU A 86 14.55 10.29 -10.58
C LEU A 86 13.70 9.03 -10.66
N LEU A 87 13.76 8.18 -9.62
CA LEU A 87 12.74 7.20 -9.30
C LEU A 87 11.94 7.69 -8.10
N LEU A 88 10.68 8.03 -8.32
CA LEU A 88 9.78 8.50 -7.26
C LEU A 88 8.59 7.55 -7.15
N VAL A 89 8.38 6.99 -5.97
CA VAL A 89 7.15 6.26 -5.63
C VAL A 89 6.34 7.11 -4.66
N LEU A 90 5.09 7.40 -5.05
CA LEU A 90 4.08 8.05 -4.22
C LEU A 90 3.06 6.98 -3.86
N ASP A 91 3.12 6.52 -2.62
CA ASP A 91 2.30 5.40 -2.15
C ASP A 91 1.05 5.90 -1.41
N ASP A 92 -0.10 5.28 -1.73
CA ASP A 92 -1.43 5.56 -1.17
C ASP A 92 -1.90 7.00 -1.36
N VAL A 93 -1.92 7.45 -2.62
CA VAL A 93 -2.41 8.77 -3.01
C VAL A 93 -3.94 8.75 -3.09
N ASP A 94 -4.61 9.60 -2.32
CA ASP A 94 -6.06 9.72 -2.33
C ASP A 94 -6.57 10.69 -3.40
N ARG A 95 -5.83 11.77 -3.68
CA ARG A 95 -6.25 12.85 -4.58
C ARG A 95 -5.09 13.38 -5.40
N TRP A 96 -5.34 13.65 -6.68
CA TRP A 96 -4.35 14.31 -7.54
C TRP A 96 -3.82 15.64 -6.98
N LYS A 97 -4.66 16.38 -6.28
CA LYS A 97 -4.28 17.66 -5.66
C LYS A 97 -3.13 17.54 -4.65
N GLU A 98 -2.95 16.39 -4.03
CA GLU A 98 -1.83 16.13 -3.12
C GLU A 98 -0.51 16.10 -3.89
N ILE A 99 -0.50 15.51 -5.10
CA ILE A 99 0.67 15.49 -5.98
C ILE A 99 0.98 16.89 -6.49
N GLU A 100 -0.03 17.66 -6.93
CA GLU A 100 0.15 19.06 -7.35
C GLU A 100 0.72 19.92 -6.23
N ASN A 101 0.22 19.77 -5.00
CA ASN A 101 0.72 20.52 -3.86
C ASN A 101 2.14 20.10 -3.45
N LEU A 102 2.52 18.85 -3.69
CA LEU A 102 3.86 18.32 -3.38
C LEU A 102 4.90 18.74 -4.42
N LEU A 103 4.56 18.62 -5.71
CA LEU A 103 5.51 18.69 -6.83
C LEU A 103 5.25 19.85 -7.79
N GLY A 104 4.07 20.49 -7.74
CA GLY A 104 3.61 21.39 -8.76
C GLY A 104 3.28 20.67 -10.08
N ASP A 105 3.51 21.35 -11.20
CA ASP A 105 3.39 20.75 -12.53
C ASP A 105 4.49 19.69 -12.72
N CYS A 106 4.10 18.51 -13.20
CA CYS A 106 5.02 17.39 -13.32
C CYS A 106 5.74 17.34 -14.69
N ASP A 107 5.99 18.47 -15.33
CA ASP A 107 6.64 18.63 -16.64
C ASP A 107 8.17 18.77 -16.59
N TRP A 108 8.71 18.99 -15.39
CA TRP A 108 10.12 19.33 -15.17
C TRP A 108 11.06 18.13 -14.93
N PHE A 109 10.52 16.92 -14.88
CA PHE A 109 11.35 15.74 -14.62
C PHE A 109 12.33 15.45 -15.77
N ALA A 110 13.58 15.15 -15.43
CA ALA A 110 14.60 14.76 -16.40
C ALA A 110 14.17 13.54 -17.21
N ALA A 111 14.60 13.49 -18.49
CA ALA A 111 14.36 12.35 -19.37
C ALA A 111 14.86 11.04 -18.72
N GLY A 112 14.04 10.01 -18.77
CA GLY A 112 14.34 8.72 -18.14
C GLY A 112 13.90 8.59 -16.68
N SER A 113 13.42 9.66 -16.04
CA SER A 113 12.78 9.57 -14.72
C SER A 113 11.55 8.66 -14.73
N ARG A 114 11.24 8.05 -13.60
CA ARG A 114 10.05 7.20 -13.41
C ARG A 114 9.32 7.63 -12.16
N ILE A 115 8.01 7.81 -12.30
CA ILE A 115 7.12 8.09 -11.19
C ILE A 115 6.09 6.97 -11.13
N ILE A 116 5.98 6.33 -9.98
CA ILE A 116 5.02 5.27 -9.68
C ILE A 116 4.06 5.82 -8.63
N ILE A 117 2.77 5.71 -8.90
CA ILE A 117 1.71 6.18 -8.01
C ILE A 117 0.86 4.97 -7.64
N THR A 118 0.66 4.71 -6.36
CA THR A 118 -0.35 3.76 -5.92
C THR A 118 -1.58 4.49 -5.40
N THR A 119 -2.75 4.00 -5.71
CA THR A 119 -4.02 4.62 -5.30
C THR A 119 -5.14 3.58 -5.20
N ARG A 120 -6.19 3.92 -4.43
CA ARG A 120 -7.45 3.15 -4.39
C ARG A 120 -8.48 3.69 -5.39
N ASP A 121 -8.31 4.94 -5.82
CA ASP A 121 -9.22 5.60 -6.75
C ASP A 121 -8.59 5.76 -8.14
N LYS A 122 -9.14 5.04 -9.11
CA LYS A 122 -8.72 5.14 -10.52
C LYS A 122 -8.84 6.57 -11.06
N GLN A 123 -9.74 7.39 -10.52
CA GLN A 123 -9.94 8.76 -10.98
C GLN A 123 -8.69 9.63 -10.77
N VAL A 124 -7.90 9.35 -9.75
CA VAL A 124 -6.60 10.02 -9.52
C VAL A 124 -5.67 9.88 -10.72
N LEU A 125 -5.73 8.74 -11.40
CA LEU A 125 -4.87 8.44 -12.56
C LEU A 125 -5.40 9.02 -13.87
N ASN A 126 -6.69 9.38 -13.95
CA ASN A 126 -7.29 9.94 -15.18
C ASN A 126 -6.80 11.36 -15.49
N THR A 127 -6.20 12.04 -14.51
CA THR A 127 -5.59 13.36 -14.69
C THR A 127 -4.20 13.30 -15.34
N LEU A 128 -3.62 12.11 -15.44
CA LEU A 128 -2.33 11.91 -16.08
C LEU A 128 -2.47 11.79 -17.59
N GLU A 129 -1.61 12.47 -18.34
CA GLU A 129 -1.49 12.27 -19.78
C GLU A 129 -0.86 10.89 -20.07
N ASN A 130 -1.64 9.97 -20.65
CA ASN A 130 -1.20 8.63 -21.06
C ASN A 130 -0.43 7.84 -19.97
N PRO A 131 -0.97 7.64 -18.76
CA PRO A 131 -0.31 6.83 -17.76
C PRO A 131 -0.32 5.36 -18.22
N GLY A 132 0.77 4.65 -17.98
CA GLY A 132 0.70 3.20 -17.88
C GLY A 132 -0.13 2.86 -16.63
N VAL A 133 -1.33 2.31 -16.78
CA VAL A 133 -2.21 1.97 -15.66
C VAL A 133 -2.21 0.48 -15.45
N TYR A 134 -1.87 0.06 -14.24
CA TYR A 134 -1.90 -1.34 -13.81
C TYR A 134 -2.99 -1.53 -12.75
N ASN A 135 -3.97 -2.38 -13.07
CA ASN A 135 -4.98 -2.82 -12.09
C ASN A 135 -4.45 -4.02 -11.34
N VAL A 136 -4.41 -3.94 -10.02
CA VAL A 136 -4.07 -5.10 -9.19
C VAL A 136 -5.35 -5.87 -8.91
N GLU A 137 -5.39 -7.10 -9.39
CA GLU A 137 -6.50 -8.03 -9.16
C GLU A 137 -6.28 -8.81 -7.87
N GLU A 138 -7.37 -9.32 -7.31
CA GLU A 138 -7.34 -10.24 -6.18
C GLU A 138 -6.64 -11.54 -6.59
N LEU A 139 -6.07 -12.25 -5.62
CA LEU A 139 -5.41 -13.52 -5.86
C LEU A 139 -6.41 -14.58 -6.35
N ASP A 140 -5.96 -15.43 -7.25
CA ASP A 140 -6.72 -16.60 -7.65
C ASP A 140 -6.80 -17.63 -6.50
N GLN A 141 -7.59 -18.69 -6.70
CA GLN A 141 -7.79 -19.71 -5.65
C GLN A 141 -6.50 -20.43 -5.24
N HIS A 142 -5.58 -20.62 -6.18
CA HIS A 142 -4.31 -21.31 -5.92
C HIS A 142 -3.36 -20.39 -5.15
N GLU A 143 -3.19 -19.18 -5.59
CA GLU A 143 -2.37 -18.15 -4.96
C GLU A 143 -2.89 -17.82 -3.55
N ALA A 144 -4.22 -17.68 -3.41
CA ALA A 144 -4.88 -17.44 -2.14
C ALA A 144 -4.68 -18.60 -1.15
N LEU A 145 -4.73 -19.86 -1.63
CA LEU A 145 -4.47 -21.04 -0.80
C LEU A 145 -3.02 -21.05 -0.33
N GLU A 146 -2.10 -20.76 -1.21
CA GLU A 146 -0.67 -20.74 -0.88
C GLU A 146 -0.38 -19.64 0.15
N LEU A 147 -0.86 -18.41 -0.07
CA LEU A 147 -0.65 -17.30 0.86
C LEU A 147 -1.24 -17.59 2.25
N SER A 148 -2.50 -18.01 2.31
CA SER A 148 -3.15 -18.35 3.59
C SER A 148 -2.44 -19.49 4.31
N SER A 149 -1.93 -20.49 3.56
CA SER A 149 -1.21 -21.61 4.14
C SER A 149 0.14 -21.22 4.71
N TRP A 150 0.86 -20.31 4.07
CA TRP A 150 2.10 -19.74 4.62
C TRP A 150 1.86 -19.04 5.96
N HIS A 151 0.77 -18.27 6.07
CA HIS A 151 0.44 -17.58 7.31
C HIS A 151 -0.09 -18.49 8.41
N ALA A 152 -0.83 -19.55 8.07
CA ALA A 152 -1.40 -20.45 9.05
C ALA A 152 -0.45 -21.60 9.47
N PHE A 153 0.37 -22.13 8.55
CA PHE A 153 1.13 -23.37 8.73
C PHE A 153 2.62 -23.26 8.43
N TRP A 154 3.14 -22.10 7.96
CA TRP A 154 4.52 -21.93 7.50
C TRP A 154 4.91 -22.87 6.35
N ARG A 155 3.96 -23.23 5.50
CA ARG A 155 4.15 -24.07 4.31
C ARG A 155 3.18 -23.67 3.20
N SER A 156 3.51 -24.02 1.97
CA SER A 156 2.72 -23.61 0.79
C SER A 156 1.38 -24.35 0.65
N LYS A 157 1.13 -25.39 1.45
CA LYS A 157 -0.11 -26.18 1.40
C LYS A 157 -0.61 -26.50 2.81
N PRO A 158 -1.93 -26.48 3.03
CA PRO A 158 -2.51 -26.86 4.31
C PRO A 158 -2.34 -28.36 4.56
N GLU A 159 -2.44 -28.76 5.82
CA GLU A 159 -2.59 -30.16 6.19
C GLU A 159 -3.94 -30.71 5.69
N ALA A 160 -4.02 -32.02 5.47
CA ALA A 160 -5.20 -32.65 4.85
C ALA A 160 -6.51 -32.31 5.60
N ASP A 161 -6.46 -32.32 6.93
CA ASP A 161 -7.62 -32.05 7.79
C ASP A 161 -8.08 -30.58 7.75
N TYR A 162 -7.19 -29.67 7.35
CA TYR A 162 -7.47 -28.24 7.24
C TYR A 162 -7.84 -27.79 5.82
N LEU A 163 -7.74 -28.67 4.80
CA LEU A 163 -7.92 -28.28 3.40
C LEU A 163 -9.30 -27.67 3.13
N GLN A 164 -10.38 -28.25 3.67
CA GLN A 164 -11.73 -27.74 3.45
C GLN A 164 -11.95 -26.42 4.18
N LEU A 165 -11.43 -26.28 5.39
CA LEU A 165 -11.49 -25.05 6.18
C LEU A 165 -10.70 -23.93 5.50
N SER A 166 -9.53 -24.23 4.96
CA SER A 166 -8.73 -23.28 4.18
C SER A 166 -9.48 -22.76 2.95
N LYS A 167 -10.23 -23.62 2.24
CA LYS A 167 -11.07 -23.19 1.11
C LYS A 167 -12.21 -22.25 1.54
N GLN A 168 -12.77 -22.45 2.73
CA GLN A 168 -13.78 -21.54 3.28
C GLN A 168 -13.15 -20.16 3.61
N ILE A 169 -11.96 -20.12 4.20
CA ILE A 169 -11.23 -18.87 4.45
C ILE A 169 -11.02 -18.10 3.15
N ILE A 170 -10.54 -18.77 2.09
CA ILE A 170 -10.33 -18.15 0.78
C ILE A 170 -11.63 -17.56 0.23
N TYR A 171 -12.74 -18.28 0.37
CA TYR A 171 -14.05 -17.82 -0.06
C TYR A 171 -14.45 -16.53 0.68
N TYR A 172 -14.27 -16.48 2.02
CA TYR A 172 -14.58 -15.27 2.80
C TYR A 172 -13.63 -14.12 2.54
N ALA A 173 -12.34 -14.41 2.36
CA ALA A 173 -11.33 -13.41 2.04
C ALA A 173 -11.46 -12.87 0.60
N ASN A 174 -12.22 -13.57 -0.26
CA ASN A 174 -12.43 -13.22 -1.68
C ASN A 174 -11.12 -12.93 -2.42
N GLY A 175 -10.06 -13.71 -2.14
CA GLY A 175 -8.74 -13.53 -2.74
C GLY A 175 -7.98 -12.28 -2.30
N LEU A 176 -8.47 -11.52 -1.29
CA LEU A 176 -7.81 -10.32 -0.82
C LEU A 176 -6.58 -10.68 0.05
N PRO A 177 -5.33 -10.34 -0.36
CA PRO A 177 -4.12 -10.72 0.34
C PRO A 177 -4.11 -10.37 1.82
N LEU A 178 -4.47 -9.14 2.18
CA LEU A 178 -4.52 -8.69 3.58
C LEU A 178 -5.48 -9.53 4.43
N ALA A 179 -6.64 -9.89 3.90
CA ALA A 179 -7.60 -10.72 4.63
C ALA A 179 -7.06 -12.14 4.82
N LEU A 180 -6.40 -12.71 3.81
CA LEU A 180 -5.77 -14.04 3.88
C LEU A 180 -4.62 -14.08 4.90
N GLU A 181 -3.80 -13.05 4.93
CA GLU A 181 -2.71 -12.89 5.91
C GLU A 181 -3.24 -12.81 7.34
N VAL A 182 -4.23 -11.94 7.57
CA VAL A 182 -4.84 -11.74 8.88
C VAL A 182 -5.54 -13.01 9.37
N LEU A 183 -6.39 -13.62 8.54
CA LEU A 183 -7.12 -14.84 8.91
C LEU A 183 -6.17 -16.02 9.10
N GLY A 184 -5.20 -16.21 8.20
CA GLY A 184 -4.21 -17.26 8.32
C GLY A 184 -3.37 -17.13 9.60
N SER A 185 -2.94 -15.93 9.93
CA SER A 185 -2.15 -15.64 11.13
C SER A 185 -2.98 -15.84 12.40
N TYR A 186 -4.22 -15.37 12.42
CA TYR A 186 -5.15 -15.54 13.54
C TYR A 186 -5.46 -17.01 13.86
N LEU A 187 -5.62 -17.83 12.82
CA LEU A 187 -5.97 -19.24 12.95
C LEU A 187 -4.75 -20.16 13.17
N ARG A 188 -3.56 -19.61 13.16
CA ARG A 188 -2.32 -20.37 13.36
C ARG A 188 -2.29 -21.09 14.70
N GLY A 189 -1.92 -22.39 14.64
CA GLY A 189 -1.79 -23.23 15.84
C GLY A 189 -3.11 -23.61 16.51
N ARG A 190 -4.27 -23.21 15.97
CA ARG A 190 -5.58 -23.58 16.46
C ARG A 190 -6.02 -24.92 15.91
N THR A 191 -6.90 -25.61 16.62
CA THR A 191 -7.45 -26.90 16.21
C THR A 191 -8.46 -26.74 15.08
N THR A 192 -8.77 -27.82 14.36
CA THR A 192 -9.82 -27.83 13.33
C THR A 192 -11.18 -27.46 13.90
N PHE A 193 -11.44 -27.80 15.17
CA PHE A 193 -12.67 -27.40 15.88
C PHE A 193 -12.73 -25.87 16.06
N ASP A 194 -11.64 -25.25 16.48
CA ASP A 194 -11.57 -23.79 16.65
C ASP A 194 -11.78 -23.08 15.30
N TRP A 195 -11.17 -23.59 14.21
CA TRP A 195 -11.38 -23.08 12.87
C TRP A 195 -12.86 -23.14 12.45
N GLN A 196 -13.53 -24.26 12.72
CA GLN A 196 -14.95 -24.42 12.42
C GLN A 196 -15.81 -23.43 13.19
N CYS A 197 -15.54 -23.23 14.49
CA CYS A 197 -16.26 -22.27 15.32
C CYS A 197 -16.12 -20.83 14.78
N GLU A 198 -14.92 -20.44 14.40
CA GLU A 198 -14.67 -19.11 13.84
C GLU A 198 -15.35 -18.91 12.49
N LEU A 199 -15.23 -19.88 11.59
CA LEU A 199 -15.83 -19.80 10.26
C LEU A 199 -17.37 -19.73 10.31
N GLN A 200 -18.01 -20.41 11.26
CA GLN A 200 -19.47 -20.30 11.49
C GLN A 200 -19.90 -18.87 11.83
N GLN A 201 -19.06 -18.10 12.51
CA GLN A 201 -19.39 -16.70 12.82
C GLN A 201 -19.36 -15.84 11.54
N TYR A 202 -18.55 -16.17 10.55
CA TYR A 202 -18.49 -15.46 9.27
C TYR A 202 -19.64 -15.80 8.35
N GLU A 203 -20.24 -17.00 8.44
CA GLU A 203 -21.44 -17.39 7.66
C GLU A 203 -22.67 -16.53 8.00
N VAL A 204 -22.76 -16.02 9.21
CA VAL A 204 -23.89 -15.20 9.69
C VAL A 204 -23.81 -13.75 9.20
N ILE A 205 -22.66 -13.33 8.63
CA ILE A 205 -22.42 -11.94 8.20
C ILE A 205 -22.65 -11.86 6.68
N PRO A 206 -23.77 -11.30 6.19
CA PRO A 206 -24.01 -11.17 4.75
C PRO A 206 -23.02 -10.18 4.13
N THR A 207 -22.36 -10.58 3.06
CA THR A 207 -21.67 -9.82 1.97
C THR A 207 -21.03 -8.44 2.21
N LYS A 208 -21.08 -7.86 3.39
CA LYS A 208 -20.23 -6.72 3.82
C LYS A 208 -18.91 -7.20 4.44
N GLY A 209 -18.62 -8.45 4.24
CA GLY A 209 -17.80 -9.40 4.96
C GLY A 209 -16.34 -8.97 5.22
N ILE A 210 -15.60 -8.50 4.23
CA ILE A 210 -14.15 -8.28 4.41
C ILE A 210 -13.87 -7.16 5.42
N GLN A 211 -14.60 -6.06 5.35
CA GLN A 211 -14.40 -4.95 6.29
C GLN A 211 -14.77 -5.33 7.73
N GLU A 212 -15.80 -6.15 7.91
CA GLU A 212 -16.17 -6.64 9.24
C GLU A 212 -15.22 -7.71 9.76
N ILE A 213 -14.71 -8.58 8.87
CA ILE A 213 -13.66 -9.56 9.21
C ILE A 213 -12.39 -8.81 9.63
N LEU A 214 -11.95 -7.85 8.85
CA LEU A 214 -10.78 -7.03 9.17
C LEU A 214 -11.01 -6.22 10.46
N LYS A 215 -12.21 -5.68 10.68
CA LYS A 215 -12.55 -4.97 11.90
C LYS A 215 -12.53 -5.88 13.13
N LYS A 216 -13.14 -7.06 13.06
CA LYS A 216 -13.10 -8.04 14.15
C LYS A 216 -11.67 -8.51 14.45
N SER A 217 -10.91 -8.82 13.39
CA SER A 217 -9.50 -9.20 13.52
C SER A 217 -8.69 -8.07 14.16
N PHE A 218 -8.99 -6.82 13.81
CA PHE A 218 -8.39 -5.64 14.43
C PHE A 218 -8.74 -5.49 15.92
N GLU A 219 -9.99 -5.73 16.29
CA GLU A 219 -10.45 -5.64 17.68
C GLU A 219 -9.80 -6.69 18.59
N TRP A 220 -9.30 -7.80 18.04
CA TRP A 220 -8.63 -8.87 18.79
C TRP A 220 -7.11 -8.72 18.89
N LEU A 221 -6.53 -7.78 18.16
CA LEU A 221 -5.11 -7.49 18.20
C LEU A 221 -4.79 -6.68 19.49
N GLU A 222 -3.61 -6.91 20.04
CA GLU A 222 -3.08 -6.02 21.08
C GLU A 222 -2.79 -4.63 20.50
N GLN A 223 -2.72 -3.59 21.35
CA GLN A 223 -2.59 -2.19 20.91
C GLN A 223 -1.40 -1.95 19.96
N ILE A 224 -0.30 -2.67 20.13
CA ILE A 224 0.90 -2.59 19.28
C ILE A 224 0.60 -3.22 17.91
N GLU A 225 -0.06 -4.38 17.90
CA GLU A 225 -0.45 -5.09 16.69
C GLU A 225 -1.52 -4.34 15.91
N GLN A 226 -2.46 -3.66 16.60
CA GLN A 226 -3.45 -2.77 15.98
C GLN A 226 -2.80 -1.63 15.20
N ASN A 227 -1.74 -1.03 15.75
CA ASN A 227 -1.00 0.01 15.05
C ASN A 227 -0.30 -0.53 13.79
N VAL A 228 0.34 -1.71 13.89
CA VAL A 228 0.96 -2.39 12.74
C VAL A 228 -0.09 -2.76 11.69
N PHE A 229 -1.26 -3.25 12.12
CA PHE A 229 -2.36 -3.58 11.21
C PHE A 229 -2.86 -2.35 10.43
N LEU A 230 -3.01 -1.21 11.11
CA LEU A 230 -3.39 0.05 10.47
C LEU A 230 -2.32 0.55 9.49
N ASP A 231 -1.05 0.38 9.83
CA ASP A 231 0.08 0.74 8.95
C ASP A 231 0.15 -0.14 7.68
N ILE A 232 -0.34 -1.39 7.75
CA ILE A 232 -0.41 -2.31 6.61
C ILE A 232 -1.71 -2.09 5.80
N ALA A 233 -2.82 -1.75 6.47
CA ALA A 233 -4.13 -1.59 5.85
C ALA A 233 -4.33 -0.22 5.18
N CYS A 234 -3.52 0.77 5.54
CA CYS A 234 -3.44 2.08 4.91
C CYS A 234 -2.33 2.11 3.90
#